data_53a384669758856ec1235e8b0d210bcd
#
_entry.id   53a384669758856ec1235e8b0d210bcd
#
_cell.length_a   1.000
_cell.length_b   1.000
_cell.length_c   1.000
_cell.angle_alpha   90.00
_cell.angle_beta   90.00
_cell.angle_gamma   90.00
#
_symmetry.space_group_name_H-M   'P 1'
#
loop_
_entity.id
_entity.type
_entity.pdbx_description
1 polymer ?
#
loop_
_entity_poly.entity_id
_entity_poly.type
_entity_poly.pdbx_seq_one_letter_code
_entity_poly.pdbx_strand_id
1 'polypeptide(L)'
;MMKTMMGILGAGAASLIFLTSASVGTATPGGIEKAQTVQAATLTTSVAKDTYSDTTPADGTFTVFINKIDRDDNGSYKLTIDPINWYTGEAANKMFAKDNPENADMGAPDDYYIVNDDTRTYNYTAPASADVLMQIYDHTGRWEDIDTKWNEPVSMSKLKAIFQKPDMLDPTVFPYHITVKNGEIVKIVQQFIP
;
A
#
# COMPACT_ATOMS: atom_id res chain seq x y z
N MET A 1 3.66 41.78 -1.40
CA MET A 1 2.68 41.64 -2.51
C MET A 1 2.10 40.25 -2.45
N MET A 2 0.88 40.16 -1.92
CA MET A 2 0.10 38.93 -1.85
C MET A 2 -0.50 38.63 -3.22
N LYS A 3 -0.41 37.37 -3.68
CA LYS A 3 -1.27 36.85 -4.75
C LYS A 3 -1.99 35.62 -4.22
N THR A 4 -3.24 35.86 -3.86
CA THR A 4 -4.29 34.87 -3.63
C THR A 4 -4.63 34.19 -4.94
N MET A 5 -4.64 32.86 -5.00
CA MET A 5 -5.24 32.12 -6.10
C MET A 5 -6.33 31.19 -5.57
N MET A 6 -7.50 31.45 -6.05
CA MET A 6 -8.81 30.92 -5.65
C MET A 6 -9.04 29.57 -6.33
N GLY A 7 -9.49 28.58 -5.55
CA GLY A 7 -9.81 27.26 -6.04
C GLY A 7 -11.13 27.21 -6.80
N ILE A 8 -11.25 26.27 -7.70
CA ILE A 8 -12.49 25.95 -8.41
C ILE A 8 -12.93 24.55 -7.95
N LEU A 9 -14.12 24.50 -7.33
CA LEU A 9 -14.86 23.27 -7.07
C LEU A 9 -15.36 22.69 -8.39
N GLY A 10 -15.03 21.44 -8.67
CA GLY A 10 -15.65 20.64 -9.72
C GLY A 10 -16.51 19.54 -9.12
N ALA A 11 -17.83 19.73 -9.12
CA ALA A 11 -18.79 18.69 -8.78
C ALA A 11 -19.01 17.78 -10.00
N GLY A 12 -18.59 16.52 -9.94
CA GLY A 12 -18.85 15.50 -10.93
C GLY A 12 -20.07 14.66 -10.55
N ALA A 13 -21.15 14.80 -11.30
CA ALA A 13 -22.36 14.00 -11.14
C ALA A 13 -22.17 12.59 -11.73
N ALA A 14 -22.39 11.56 -10.92
CA ALA A 14 -22.42 10.17 -11.35
C ALA A 14 -23.78 9.86 -12.01
N SER A 15 -23.75 9.48 -13.28
CA SER A 15 -24.94 9.03 -14.04
C SER A 15 -25.05 7.50 -13.93
N LEU A 16 -26.09 7.01 -13.25
CA LEU A 16 -26.45 5.58 -13.23
C LEU A 16 -27.20 5.24 -14.53
N ILE A 17 -26.64 4.36 -15.32
CA ILE A 17 -27.37 3.74 -16.44
C ILE A 17 -27.84 2.36 -16.01
N PHE A 18 -29.14 2.18 -15.84
CA PHE A 18 -29.78 0.88 -15.70
C PHE A 18 -30.02 0.26 -17.10
N LEU A 19 -29.37 -0.84 -17.40
CA LEU A 19 -29.70 -1.70 -18.53
C LEU A 19 -30.65 -2.82 -18.05
N THR A 20 -31.92 -2.72 -18.42
CA THR A 20 -32.88 -3.83 -18.32
C THR A 20 -32.80 -4.66 -19.59
N SER A 21 -32.34 -5.90 -19.51
CA SER A 21 -32.42 -6.86 -20.59
C SER A 21 -33.70 -7.69 -20.42
N ALA A 22 -34.66 -7.51 -21.38
CA ALA A 22 -35.82 -8.36 -21.50
C ALA A 22 -35.44 -9.63 -22.26
N SER A 23 -35.71 -10.80 -21.69
CA SER A 23 -35.60 -12.09 -22.36
C SER A 23 -36.92 -12.48 -22.96
N VAL A 24 -36.98 -12.66 -24.29
CA VAL A 24 -38.11 -13.29 -24.99
C VAL A 24 -37.77 -14.77 -25.14
N GLY A 25 -38.57 -15.63 -24.52
CA GLY A 25 -38.45 -17.06 -24.66
C GLY A 25 -39.30 -17.56 -25.84
N THR A 26 -38.75 -18.45 -26.68
CA THR A 26 -39.52 -19.36 -27.52
C THR A 26 -39.05 -20.78 -27.26
N ALA A 27 -40.01 -21.61 -26.86
CA ALA A 27 -39.79 -23.03 -26.63
C ALA A 27 -39.95 -23.83 -27.95
N THR A 28 -39.09 -24.83 -28.16
CA THR A 28 -39.38 -26.04 -28.95
C THR A 28 -38.54 -27.23 -28.40
N PRO A 29 -39.10 -28.46 -28.38
CA PRO A 29 -38.57 -29.54 -27.54
C PRO A 29 -37.70 -30.51 -28.33
N GLY A 30 -36.72 -31.09 -27.62
CA GLY A 30 -36.09 -32.35 -28.02
C GLY A 30 -34.56 -32.28 -28.07
N GLY A 31 -33.90 -32.99 -27.13
CA GLY A 31 -32.47 -33.28 -27.24
C GLY A 31 -31.74 -33.19 -25.89
N ILE A 32 -31.50 -34.36 -25.31
CA ILE A 32 -30.71 -34.50 -24.08
C ILE A 32 -29.24 -34.38 -24.47
N GLU A 33 -28.63 -33.25 -24.16
CA GLU A 33 -27.17 -33.13 -24.10
C GLU A 33 -26.75 -32.55 -22.76
N LYS A 34 -25.86 -33.30 -22.08
CA LYS A 34 -25.29 -32.87 -20.83
C LYS A 34 -24.39 -31.66 -21.09
N ALA A 35 -24.88 -30.47 -20.82
CA ALA A 35 -24.06 -29.29 -20.76
C ALA A 35 -23.27 -29.31 -19.45
N GLN A 36 -21.96 -29.57 -19.55
CA GLN A 36 -21.03 -29.24 -18.47
C GLN A 36 -21.03 -27.73 -18.28
N THR A 37 -21.55 -27.31 -17.13
CA THR A 37 -21.46 -25.93 -16.69
C THR A 37 -20.02 -25.62 -16.34
N VAL A 38 -19.30 -25.01 -17.25
CA VAL A 38 -18.01 -24.38 -16.95
C VAL A 38 -18.34 -23.15 -16.09
N GLN A 39 -18.17 -23.29 -14.78
CA GLN A 39 -18.19 -22.12 -13.90
C GLN A 39 -17.02 -21.22 -14.29
N ALA A 40 -17.33 -20.13 -14.98
CA ALA A 40 -16.38 -19.03 -15.12
C ALA A 40 -16.12 -18.49 -13.72
N ALA A 41 -14.92 -18.74 -13.21
CA ALA A 41 -14.42 -18.09 -12.01
C ALA A 41 -14.36 -16.59 -12.31
N THR A 42 -15.33 -15.86 -11.81
CA THR A 42 -15.31 -14.40 -11.79
C THR A 42 -14.16 -13.99 -10.87
N LEU A 43 -13.02 -13.64 -11.45
CA LEU A 43 -11.97 -12.92 -10.76
C LEU A 43 -12.58 -11.56 -10.37
N THR A 44 -13.15 -11.51 -9.18
CA THR A 44 -13.48 -10.25 -8.54
C THR A 44 -12.16 -9.58 -8.17
N THR A 45 -11.61 -8.81 -9.11
CA THR A 45 -10.66 -7.78 -8.79
C THR A 45 -11.41 -6.79 -7.91
N SER A 46 -11.27 -6.94 -6.59
CA SER A 46 -11.73 -5.92 -5.67
C SER A 46 -10.84 -4.70 -5.91
N VAL A 47 -11.32 -3.79 -6.74
CA VAL A 47 -10.85 -2.40 -6.71
C VAL A 47 -11.21 -1.94 -5.30
N ALA A 48 -10.21 -1.85 -4.43
CA ALA A 48 -10.38 -1.26 -3.12
C ALA A 48 -10.83 0.18 -3.35
N LYS A 49 -12.11 0.40 -3.13
CA LYS A 49 -12.71 1.73 -3.13
C LYS A 49 -12.20 2.41 -1.88
N ASP A 50 -11.44 3.48 -2.07
CA ASP A 50 -10.98 4.38 -1.01
C ASP A 50 -12.14 4.88 -0.16
N THR A 51 -12.47 4.16 0.87
CA THR A 51 -13.22 4.65 2.01
C THR A 51 -12.25 4.65 3.18
N TYR A 52 -11.39 5.65 3.22
CA TYR A 52 -10.69 5.99 4.45
C TYR A 52 -11.75 6.45 5.46
N SER A 53 -12.24 5.48 6.21
CA SER A 53 -12.98 5.74 7.43
C SER A 53 -11.98 6.30 8.44
N ASP A 54 -12.42 7.22 9.29
CA ASP A 54 -11.65 7.82 10.40
C ASP A 54 -11.30 6.77 11.50
N THR A 55 -11.55 5.51 11.20
CA THR A 55 -11.22 4.34 12.03
C THR A 55 -9.90 3.76 11.58
N THR A 56 -9.05 3.42 12.55
CA THR A 56 -7.84 2.59 12.39
C THR A 56 -8.10 1.47 11.39
N PRO A 57 -7.30 1.31 10.31
CA PRO A 57 -7.53 0.26 9.32
C PRO A 57 -7.71 -1.10 10.00
N ALA A 58 -8.63 -1.91 9.45
CA ALA A 58 -8.91 -3.25 9.93
C ALA A 58 -7.66 -4.14 9.84
N ASP A 59 -7.70 -5.30 10.50
CA ASP A 59 -6.67 -6.33 10.37
C ASP A 59 -6.34 -6.63 8.91
N GLY A 60 -5.05 -6.79 8.60
CA GLY A 60 -4.58 -7.02 7.23
C GLY A 60 -3.12 -6.66 7.03
N THR A 61 -2.69 -6.68 5.77
CA THR A 61 -1.36 -6.22 5.37
C THR A 61 -1.50 -4.97 4.51
N PHE A 62 -0.75 -3.93 4.87
CA PHE A 62 -0.77 -2.62 4.23
C PHE A 62 0.65 -2.19 3.87
N THR A 63 0.79 -1.37 2.84
CA THR A 63 2.06 -0.71 2.54
C THR A 63 2.00 0.73 3.06
N VAL A 64 3.04 1.15 3.75
CA VAL A 64 3.08 2.44 4.44
C VAL A 64 4.48 3.05 4.37
N PHE A 65 4.58 4.37 4.52
CA PHE A 65 5.79 4.97 5.07
C PHE A 65 5.68 5.03 6.59
N ILE A 66 6.79 4.76 7.28
CA ILE A 66 6.88 4.94 8.74
C ILE A 66 7.57 6.28 8.98
N ASN A 67 6.84 7.25 9.54
CA ASN A 67 7.37 8.59 9.77
C ASN A 67 8.08 8.71 11.12
N LYS A 68 7.61 7.96 12.13
CA LYS A 68 8.14 8.04 13.49
C LYS A 68 7.89 6.77 14.28
N ILE A 69 8.82 6.45 15.19
CA ILE A 69 8.70 5.35 16.14
C ILE A 69 9.05 5.87 17.54
N ASP A 70 8.07 5.88 18.43
CA ASP A 70 8.26 6.17 19.85
C ASP A 70 8.17 4.88 20.67
N ARG A 71 8.68 4.88 21.88
CA ARG A 71 8.49 3.80 22.84
C ARG A 71 7.62 4.29 23.97
N ASP A 72 6.58 3.53 24.27
CA ASP A 72 5.67 3.83 25.37
C ASP A 72 6.22 3.31 26.72
N ASP A 73 5.69 3.84 27.82
CA ASP A 73 6.09 3.47 29.19
C ASP A 73 5.78 1.99 29.52
N ASN A 74 4.79 1.39 28.82
CA ASN A 74 4.43 -0.02 28.97
C ASN A 74 5.37 -0.96 28.20
N GLY A 75 6.37 -0.43 27.47
CA GLY A 75 7.33 -1.18 26.69
C GLY A 75 6.94 -1.48 25.26
N SER A 76 5.73 -1.13 24.82
CA SER A 76 5.27 -1.17 23.43
C SER A 76 5.87 -0.02 22.62
N TYR A 77 5.64 -0.06 21.30
CA TYR A 77 6.09 0.98 20.38
C TYR A 77 4.87 1.61 19.68
N LYS A 78 4.87 2.92 19.60
CA LYS A 78 3.90 3.70 18.82
C LYS A 78 4.54 4.12 17.52
N LEU A 79 3.93 3.71 16.40
CA LEU A 79 4.35 4.06 15.07
C LEU A 79 3.40 5.10 14.48
N THR A 80 3.93 6.18 13.95
CA THR A 80 3.19 7.11 13.10
C THR A 80 3.44 6.70 11.66
N ILE A 81 2.41 6.26 10.97
CA ILE A 81 2.48 5.73 9.61
C ILE A 81 1.67 6.58 8.64
N ASP A 82 2.08 6.55 7.38
CA ASP A 82 1.42 7.14 6.23
C ASP A 82 1.09 6.02 5.23
N PRO A 83 -0.17 5.60 5.09
CA PRO A 83 -0.57 4.54 4.16
C PRO A 83 -0.40 4.98 2.72
N ILE A 84 0.18 4.09 1.90
CA ILE A 84 0.40 4.33 0.47
C ILE A 84 -0.16 3.19 -0.37
N ASN A 85 -0.42 3.48 -1.65
CA ASN A 85 -0.72 2.45 -2.63
C ASN A 85 0.58 2.05 -3.35
N TRP A 86 0.96 0.79 -3.18
CA TRP A 86 2.12 0.18 -3.81
C TRP A 86 1.68 -0.72 -4.96
N TYR A 87 2.11 -0.39 -6.17
CA TYR A 87 1.81 -1.15 -7.38
C TYR A 87 3.07 -1.78 -7.96
N THR A 88 2.95 -2.96 -8.59
CA THR A 88 4.02 -3.64 -9.31
C THR A 88 3.52 -4.15 -10.66
N GLY A 89 4.43 -4.38 -11.62
CA GLY A 89 4.14 -4.94 -12.93
C GLY A 89 3.12 -4.13 -13.73
N GLU A 90 2.13 -4.81 -14.33
CA GLU A 90 1.09 -4.13 -15.14
C GLU A 90 0.30 -3.07 -14.37
N ALA A 91 0.05 -3.29 -13.08
CA ALA A 91 -0.65 -2.32 -12.26
C ALA A 91 0.18 -1.04 -12.07
N ALA A 92 1.50 -1.17 -11.87
CA ALA A 92 2.42 -0.05 -11.81
C ALA A 92 2.44 0.73 -13.13
N ASN A 93 2.57 0.03 -14.26
CA ASN A 93 2.56 0.65 -15.59
C ASN A 93 1.26 1.43 -15.86
N LYS A 94 0.13 0.87 -15.45
CA LYS A 94 -1.18 1.52 -15.60
C LYS A 94 -1.28 2.80 -14.77
N MET A 95 -0.81 2.78 -13.52
CA MET A 95 -0.85 3.96 -12.66
C MET A 95 0.15 5.02 -13.12
N PHE A 96 1.36 4.58 -13.50
CA PHE A 96 2.37 5.47 -14.08
C PHE A 96 1.84 6.19 -15.34
N ALA A 97 1.25 5.46 -16.29
CA ALA A 97 0.69 6.02 -17.52
C ALA A 97 -0.47 7.00 -17.26
N LYS A 98 -1.26 6.75 -16.22
CA LYS A 98 -2.35 7.65 -15.81
C LYS A 98 -1.81 9.00 -15.33
N ASP A 99 -0.74 8.98 -14.54
CA ASP A 99 -0.18 10.19 -13.93
C ASP A 99 0.87 10.86 -14.83
N ASN A 100 1.39 10.14 -15.83
CA ASN A 100 2.40 10.60 -16.80
C ASN A 100 1.98 10.27 -18.23
N PRO A 101 0.90 10.87 -18.75
CA PRO A 101 0.33 10.52 -20.05
C PRO A 101 1.29 10.74 -21.22
N GLU A 102 2.25 11.67 -21.10
CA GLU A 102 3.27 11.93 -22.11
C GLU A 102 4.36 10.83 -22.20
N ASN A 103 4.48 10.01 -21.17
CA ASN A 103 5.46 8.91 -21.09
C ASN A 103 4.77 7.53 -20.88
N ALA A 104 3.48 7.43 -21.23
CA ALA A 104 2.65 6.26 -20.92
C ALA A 104 3.18 4.95 -21.50
N ASP A 105 3.92 5.01 -22.61
CA ASP A 105 4.53 3.88 -23.31
C ASP A 105 5.84 3.38 -22.68
N MET A 106 6.46 4.18 -21.80
CA MET A 106 7.72 3.82 -21.15
C MET A 106 7.56 2.80 -20.02
N GLY A 107 6.35 2.70 -19.42
CA GLY A 107 6.12 1.92 -18.22
C GLY A 107 6.70 2.55 -16.96
N ALA A 108 6.35 1.98 -15.80
CA ALA A 108 6.88 2.42 -14.52
C ALA A 108 8.36 2.07 -14.39
N PRO A 109 9.25 3.01 -13.98
CA PRO A 109 10.64 2.71 -13.68
C PRO A 109 10.73 1.60 -12.60
N ASP A 110 11.72 0.72 -12.71
CA ASP A 110 12.02 -0.32 -11.72
C ASP A 110 10.85 -1.26 -11.37
N ASP A 111 9.86 -1.38 -12.30
CA ASP A 111 8.69 -2.26 -12.20
C ASP A 111 7.77 -2.01 -10.99
N TYR A 112 7.87 -0.84 -10.36
CA TYR A 112 6.94 -0.42 -9.29
C TYR A 112 6.48 1.03 -9.46
N TYR A 113 5.34 1.37 -8.83
CA TYR A 113 4.84 2.73 -8.75
C TYR A 113 4.15 2.98 -7.41
N ILE A 114 4.45 4.13 -6.78
CA ILE A 114 3.86 4.54 -5.51
C ILE A 114 2.89 5.68 -5.76
N VAL A 115 1.67 5.54 -5.25
CA VAL A 115 0.68 6.62 -5.20
C VAL A 115 0.42 6.97 -3.74
N ASN A 116 0.67 8.22 -3.39
CA ASN A 116 0.45 8.80 -2.06
C ASN A 116 -0.26 10.14 -2.18
N ASP A 117 -1.55 10.09 -2.55
CA ASP A 117 -2.39 11.29 -2.72
C ASP A 117 -3.00 11.78 -1.39
N ASP A 118 -2.99 10.94 -0.36
CA ASP A 118 -3.54 11.22 0.96
C ASP A 118 -2.41 11.28 2.01
N THR A 119 -2.13 12.47 2.50
CA THR A 119 -1.04 12.72 3.47
C THR A 119 -1.44 12.53 4.93
N ARG A 120 -2.62 11.92 5.20
CA ARG A 120 -3.07 11.64 6.57
C ARG A 120 -2.22 10.55 7.20
N THR A 121 -1.81 10.77 8.44
CA THR A 121 -1.04 9.80 9.20
C THR A 121 -1.88 9.14 10.28
N TYR A 122 -1.55 7.90 10.60
CA TYR A 122 -2.23 7.10 11.60
C TYR A 122 -1.24 6.61 12.66
N ASN A 123 -1.73 6.38 13.87
CA ASN A 123 -0.92 5.83 14.95
C ASN A 123 -1.32 4.39 15.23
N TYR A 124 -0.32 3.49 15.20
CA TYR A 124 -0.47 2.09 15.55
C TYR A 124 0.44 1.71 16.69
N THR A 125 0.02 0.75 17.47
CA THR A 125 0.88 0.10 18.49
C THR A 125 1.48 -1.17 17.91
N ALA A 126 2.75 -1.41 18.26
CA ALA A 126 3.44 -2.68 18.01
C ALA A 126 4.04 -3.19 19.32
N PRO A 127 3.83 -4.46 19.71
CA PRO A 127 4.50 -5.05 20.85
C PRO A 127 6.00 -5.18 20.58
N ALA A 128 6.81 -5.24 21.63
CA ALA A 128 8.26 -5.44 21.51
C ALA A 128 8.65 -6.76 20.79
N SER A 129 7.71 -7.72 20.75
CA SER A 129 7.85 -9.01 20.06
C SER A 129 7.39 -9.01 18.61
N ALA A 130 7.00 -7.87 18.04
CA ALA A 130 6.65 -7.80 16.61
C ALA A 130 7.84 -8.21 15.75
N ASP A 131 7.56 -8.99 14.71
CA ASP A 131 8.57 -9.43 13.73
C ASP A 131 8.98 -8.25 12.84
N VAL A 132 10.28 -7.95 12.78
CA VAL A 132 10.82 -6.91 11.92
C VAL A 132 11.88 -7.49 11.00
N LEU A 133 11.72 -7.29 9.68
CA LEU A 133 12.64 -7.73 8.65
C LEU A 133 13.11 -6.50 7.86
N MET A 134 14.41 -6.25 7.88
CA MET A 134 15.03 -5.16 7.13
C MET A 134 15.73 -5.70 5.88
N GLN A 135 15.84 -4.86 4.86
CA GLN A 135 16.57 -5.18 3.63
C GLN A 135 17.89 -4.42 3.55
N ILE A 136 17.87 -3.18 4.03
CA ILE A 136 19.03 -2.29 4.04
C ILE A 136 18.92 -1.27 5.18
N TYR A 137 19.99 -1.04 5.90
CA TYR A 137 20.12 0.06 6.87
C TYR A 137 21.59 0.30 7.21
N ASP A 138 21.89 1.40 7.88
CA ASP A 138 23.23 1.69 8.38
C ASP A 138 23.56 0.82 9.59
N HIS A 139 24.52 -0.12 9.43
CA HIS A 139 24.98 -1.02 10.47
C HIS A 139 26.05 -0.40 11.36
N THR A 140 26.94 0.43 10.80
CA THR A 140 28.21 0.83 11.41
C THR A 140 28.48 2.33 11.46
N GLY A 141 27.68 3.14 10.75
CA GLY A 141 27.95 4.57 10.53
C GLY A 141 28.97 4.84 9.43
N ARG A 142 29.23 3.88 8.55
CA ARG A 142 30.18 3.99 7.44
C ARG A 142 29.51 3.64 6.14
N TRP A 143 29.71 4.46 5.13
CA TRP A 143 29.11 4.29 3.79
C TRP A 143 29.49 2.95 3.14
N GLU A 144 30.74 2.54 3.31
CA GLU A 144 31.30 1.33 2.72
C GLU A 144 30.66 0.04 3.27
N ASP A 145 30.01 0.13 4.43
CA ASP A 145 29.39 -1.01 5.11
C ASP A 145 27.87 -1.06 4.92
N ILE A 146 27.30 -0.13 4.12
CA ILE A 146 25.88 -0.17 3.75
C ILE A 146 25.72 -1.17 2.61
N ASP A 147 25.11 -2.31 2.92
CA ASP A 147 24.86 -3.39 1.98
C ASP A 147 23.47 -3.98 2.21
N THR A 148 22.90 -4.52 1.14
CA THR A 148 21.59 -5.17 1.19
C THR A 148 21.71 -6.55 1.82
N LYS A 149 20.96 -6.77 2.90
CA LYS A 149 20.83 -8.06 3.59
C LYS A 149 19.36 -8.45 3.65
N TRP A 150 18.97 -9.30 2.72
CA TRP A 150 17.58 -9.67 2.55
C TRP A 150 16.96 -10.32 3.79
N ASN A 151 15.86 -9.70 4.27
CA ASN A 151 15.07 -10.18 5.41
C ASN A 151 15.91 -10.34 6.70
N GLU A 152 16.85 -9.43 6.94
CA GLU A 152 17.60 -9.42 8.19
C GLU A 152 16.66 -9.16 9.38
N PRO A 153 16.54 -10.12 10.34
CA PRO A 153 15.68 -9.92 11.48
C PRO A 153 16.30 -8.94 12.46
N VAL A 154 15.52 -7.94 12.85
CA VAL A 154 15.92 -6.98 13.89
C VAL A 154 14.84 -6.85 14.96
N SER A 155 15.19 -6.38 16.15
CA SER A 155 14.20 -6.10 17.19
C SER A 155 13.51 -4.75 16.95
N MET A 156 12.33 -4.54 17.53
CA MET A 156 11.65 -3.23 17.54
C MET A 156 12.52 -2.12 18.14
N SER A 157 13.35 -2.43 19.13
CA SER A 157 14.31 -1.47 19.70
C SER A 157 15.41 -1.09 18.72
N LYS A 158 15.89 -2.05 17.92
CA LYS A 158 16.88 -1.77 16.85
C LYS A 158 16.25 -0.95 15.73
N LEU A 159 15.03 -1.29 15.30
CA LEU A 159 14.30 -0.50 14.30
C LEU A 159 14.16 0.95 14.75
N LYS A 160 13.70 1.18 16.00
CA LYS A 160 13.62 2.54 16.56
C LYS A 160 14.98 3.25 16.54
N ALA A 161 16.06 2.55 16.88
CA ALA A 161 17.41 3.14 16.87
C ALA A 161 17.87 3.52 15.45
N ILE A 162 17.49 2.74 14.42
CA ILE A 162 17.74 3.05 13.01
C ILE A 162 17.02 4.36 12.63
N PHE A 163 15.76 4.52 13.00
CA PHE A 163 14.98 5.73 12.74
C PHE A 163 15.50 6.98 13.48
N GLN A 164 16.31 6.79 14.50
CA GLN A 164 16.95 7.90 15.26
C GLN A 164 18.28 8.36 14.68
N LYS A 165 18.82 7.65 13.66
CA LYS A 165 20.11 7.93 13.02
C LYS A 165 19.98 7.92 11.50
N PRO A 166 19.28 8.91 10.92
CA PRO A 166 19.05 8.95 9.47
C PRO A 166 20.25 9.48 8.67
N ASP A 167 21.38 9.77 9.30
CA ASP A 167 22.48 10.56 8.72
C ASP A 167 23.11 9.90 7.47
N MET A 168 23.21 8.57 7.45
CA MET A 168 23.81 7.82 6.35
C MET A 168 22.78 7.28 5.38
N LEU A 169 21.68 6.73 5.90
CA LEU A 169 20.59 6.17 5.15
C LEU A 169 19.29 6.47 5.87
N ASP A 170 18.45 7.33 5.29
CA ASP A 170 17.19 7.70 5.89
C ASP A 170 16.16 6.55 5.78
N PRO A 171 15.76 5.91 6.90
CA PRO A 171 14.80 4.82 6.85
C PRO A 171 13.38 5.26 6.47
N THR A 172 13.06 6.56 6.56
CA THR A 172 11.72 7.08 6.29
C THR A 172 11.37 7.11 4.80
N VAL A 173 12.38 7.05 3.91
CA VAL A 173 12.16 7.06 2.45
C VAL A 173 11.76 5.69 1.89
N PHE A 174 11.95 4.63 2.67
CA PHE A 174 11.58 3.28 2.24
C PHE A 174 10.12 2.95 2.58
N PRO A 175 9.39 2.27 1.68
CA PRO A 175 8.12 1.66 2.03
C PRO A 175 8.30 0.49 3.02
N TYR A 176 7.26 0.23 3.80
CA TYR A 176 7.18 -0.92 4.70
C TYR A 176 5.86 -1.64 4.51
N HIS A 177 5.90 -2.97 4.40
CA HIS A 177 4.70 -3.79 4.48
C HIS A 177 4.45 -4.14 5.95
N ILE A 178 3.39 -3.63 6.52
CA ILE A 178 2.98 -3.93 7.89
C ILE A 178 1.83 -4.93 7.91
N THR A 179 1.83 -5.84 8.86
CA THR A 179 0.70 -6.74 9.12
C THR A 179 0.08 -6.36 10.47
N VAL A 180 -1.20 -6.04 10.44
CA VAL A 180 -2.00 -5.70 11.63
C VAL A 180 -2.88 -6.90 12.00
N LYS A 181 -2.93 -7.25 13.27
CA LYS A 181 -3.83 -8.24 13.85
C LYS A 181 -4.36 -7.74 15.20
N ASN A 182 -5.66 -7.79 15.38
CA ASN A 182 -6.35 -7.28 16.56
C ASN A 182 -5.99 -5.81 16.87
N GLY A 183 -5.81 -4.99 15.83
CA GLY A 183 -5.47 -3.57 15.96
C GLY A 183 -4.01 -3.27 16.30
N GLU A 184 -3.12 -4.26 16.38
CA GLU A 184 -1.68 -4.08 16.64
C GLU A 184 -0.85 -4.55 15.46
N ILE A 185 0.26 -3.86 15.19
CA ILE A 185 1.26 -4.29 14.19
C ILE A 185 2.02 -5.48 14.76
N VAL A 186 1.89 -6.64 14.12
CA VAL A 186 2.59 -7.87 14.50
C VAL A 186 3.80 -8.17 13.62
N LYS A 187 3.87 -7.54 12.43
CA LYS A 187 5.00 -7.74 11.50
C LYS A 187 5.26 -6.46 10.71
N ILE A 188 6.54 -6.18 10.47
CA ILE A 188 7.04 -5.06 9.65
C ILE A 188 8.10 -5.62 8.71
N VAL A 189 7.98 -5.37 7.42
CA VAL A 189 8.96 -5.76 6.40
C VAL A 189 9.33 -4.53 5.59
N GLN A 190 10.58 -4.11 5.62
CA GLN A 190 11.06 -3.03 4.76
C GLN A 190 11.00 -3.48 3.29
N GLN A 191 10.49 -2.62 2.41
CA GLN A 191 10.58 -2.80 0.96
C GLN A 191 11.85 -2.09 0.47
N PHE A 192 12.76 -2.85 -0.14
CA PHE A 192 13.89 -2.24 -0.84
C PHE A 192 13.39 -1.55 -2.10
N ILE A 193 13.87 -0.35 -2.33
CA ILE A 193 13.77 0.40 -3.58
C ILE A 193 15.19 0.84 -3.98
N PRO A 194 15.61 0.68 -5.25
CA PRO A 194 16.95 0.99 -5.73
C PRO A 194 17.25 2.49 -5.73
#